data_f568b8eceac7520dcea5c1c3a8d9acfa
#
_entry.id   f568b8eceac7520dcea5c1c3a8d9acfa
#
_cell.length_a   1.000
_cell.length_b   1.000
_cell.length_c   1.000
_cell.angle_alpha   90.00
_cell.angle_beta   90.00
_cell.angle_gamma   90.00
#
_symmetry.space_group_name_H-M   'P 1'
#
loop_
_entity.id
_entity.type
_entity.pdbx_description
1 polymer ?
#
loop_
_entity_poly.entity_id
_entity_poly.type
_entity_poly.pdbx_seq_one_letter_code
_entity_poly.pdbx_strand_id
1 'polypeptide(L)'
;MSARRPRAGLAAGIAAASITAAVLTAAPANAVVGAATKDGSYPFTAKLDIGGTRSCSAALVDEQWLLTTASCFADNPDQSLEVPAGAPKMKTTATVGRTDMSREDGGTVTAVEKLVPRGDRDLVMAKLAKPVTGITPAEVTAKAPLPGEDVFVSGYGRTADEWVPDRLHYARFSVGAAKESTVGITGKDAGAAVCEGDTGAPVWRDINGRYELVGISSKSAQGGCFGHDDETRTDAAASRTDDIAGWIQTVRLSTKFQNVSDVVTSADFNGDGRTDVAAVMKDGNLHAFYAKPDGTLQYGRELWTHDGTWGGYTQLIGGDFNGDGQGDIIARRDDGQLFLYTGTANGNLNPRVALWGNTSWKTMKQIVRYRADNSGRDGLAAIWGDGSLQAYTTKADGTLSGTKRDLWHDKTWDGMRILSSGDFNTDGKDDIVATDPDGGFRLYTGNTQGTVTRAPDLWYDKSWGKMLALLGGDFNGDGKADIAALWGDRSLHLYTGNGKGTLAAGPAMWPTAP
;
A
#
# COMPACT_ATOMS: atom_id res chain seq x y z
N MET A 1 -0.87 69.41 -79.76
CA MET A 1 0.39 69.70 -80.45
C MET A 1 1.52 68.90 -79.89
N SER A 2 2.20 68.18 -80.75
CA SER A 2 3.55 67.57 -80.68
C SER A 2 3.82 66.56 -79.55
N ALA A 3 3.74 65.32 -79.79
CA ALA A 3 4.68 64.36 -80.41
C ALA A 3 6.12 64.41 -79.90
N ARG A 4 6.57 63.35 -79.27
CA ARG A 4 7.82 62.67 -79.57
C ARG A 4 7.99 61.31 -78.82
N ARG A 5 8.09 60.24 -79.57
CA ARG A 5 8.70 58.92 -79.29
C ARG A 5 10.21 59.02 -79.39
N PRO A 6 10.99 57.95 -79.25
CA PRO A 6 11.20 56.89 -78.25
C PRO A 6 12.69 56.75 -77.89
N ARG A 7 13.04 55.84 -77.00
CA ARG A 7 14.28 55.04 -77.12
C ARG A 7 14.27 53.81 -76.21
N ALA A 8 14.48 52.67 -76.84
CA ALA A 8 14.68 51.39 -76.27
C ALA A 8 16.00 51.30 -75.49
N GLY A 9 16.00 50.68 -74.35
CA GLY A 9 17.18 50.30 -73.57
C GLY A 9 17.05 48.85 -73.16
N LEU A 10 17.88 47.99 -73.66
CA LEU A 10 18.10 46.61 -73.26
C LEU A 10 18.54 46.60 -71.77
N ALA A 11 17.89 45.84 -70.94
CA ALA A 11 18.35 45.49 -69.60
C ALA A 11 18.46 43.98 -69.52
N ALA A 12 19.66 43.51 -69.28
CA ALA A 12 20.04 42.12 -69.15
C ALA A 12 19.36 41.51 -67.86
N GLY A 13 18.73 40.36 -68.00
CA GLY A 13 18.17 39.60 -66.90
C GLY A 13 19.28 38.92 -66.10
N ILE A 14 19.32 39.23 -64.83
CA ILE A 14 20.05 38.43 -63.83
C ILE A 14 19.04 37.44 -63.19
N ALA A 15 19.18 36.17 -63.53
CA ALA A 15 18.44 35.09 -62.84
C ALA A 15 19.04 34.90 -61.46
N ALA A 16 18.33 35.34 -60.40
CA ALA A 16 18.63 35.00 -59.01
C ALA A 16 18.15 33.59 -58.78
N ALA A 17 19.07 32.62 -58.69
CA ALA A 17 18.78 31.28 -58.17
C ALA A 17 18.55 31.38 -56.66
N SER A 18 17.28 31.24 -56.22
CA SER A 18 16.90 31.10 -54.83
C SER A 18 17.32 29.72 -54.35
N ILE A 19 18.43 29.61 -53.61
CA ILE A 19 18.78 28.41 -52.82
C ILE A 19 17.84 28.41 -51.62
N THR A 20 16.77 27.62 -51.66
CA THR A 20 15.97 27.24 -50.51
C THR A 20 16.84 26.30 -49.67
N ALA A 21 17.48 26.83 -48.62
CA ALA A 21 18.06 26.01 -47.57
C ALA A 21 16.88 25.28 -46.87
N ALA A 22 16.71 24.00 -47.21
CA ALA A 22 15.88 23.12 -46.40
C ALA A 22 16.55 23.01 -45.03
N VAL A 23 16.01 23.70 -44.05
CA VAL A 23 16.33 23.45 -42.65
C VAL A 23 15.77 22.04 -42.35
N LEU A 24 16.65 21.06 -42.42
CA LEU A 24 16.39 19.74 -41.82
C LEU A 24 16.23 20.00 -40.33
N THR A 25 14.99 20.14 -39.84
CA THR A 25 14.69 19.99 -38.44
C THR A 25 15.01 18.55 -38.10
N ALA A 26 16.17 18.33 -37.49
CA ALA A 26 16.47 17.06 -36.85
C ALA A 26 15.29 16.76 -35.90
N ALA A 27 14.61 15.64 -36.09
CA ALA A 27 13.64 15.15 -35.15
C ALA A 27 14.38 14.96 -33.81
N PRO A 28 13.79 15.33 -32.68
CA PRO A 28 14.44 15.09 -31.40
C PRO A 28 14.70 13.58 -31.25
N ALA A 29 15.93 13.24 -30.92
CA ALA A 29 16.35 11.90 -30.58
C ALA A 29 15.67 11.44 -29.27
N ASN A 30 15.24 10.20 -29.19
CA ASN A 30 14.39 9.69 -28.15
C ASN A 30 15.00 8.44 -27.49
N ALA A 31 15.06 8.38 -26.16
CA ALA A 31 15.51 7.22 -25.34
C ALA A 31 14.32 6.47 -24.65
N VAL A 32 14.46 5.20 -24.16
CA VAL A 32 13.59 4.13 -24.64
C VAL A 32 13.33 4.56 -26.05
N VAL A 33 13.85 4.07 -27.11
CA VAL A 33 13.73 4.84 -28.35
C VAL A 33 12.28 5.29 -28.53
N GLY A 34 11.95 6.44 -27.95
CA GLY A 34 10.62 7.01 -27.72
C GLY A 34 10.75 8.50 -27.36
N ALA A 35 9.68 9.17 -26.99
CA ALA A 35 9.67 10.61 -26.68
C ALA A 35 10.28 10.91 -25.30
N ALA A 36 11.13 11.95 -25.21
CA ALA A 36 11.50 12.54 -23.93
C ALA A 36 10.25 13.01 -23.17
N THR A 37 10.17 12.70 -21.89
CA THR A 37 9.00 13.05 -21.07
C THR A 37 8.98 14.54 -20.72
N LYS A 38 7.78 15.08 -20.48
CA LYS A 38 7.63 16.39 -19.84
C LYS A 38 7.98 16.26 -18.35
N ASP A 39 8.44 17.37 -17.76
CA ASP A 39 8.75 17.39 -16.34
C ASP A 39 7.54 16.92 -15.50
N GLY A 40 7.82 16.04 -14.52
CA GLY A 40 6.80 15.46 -13.64
C GLY A 40 6.00 14.29 -14.24
N SER A 41 6.27 13.85 -15.48
CA SER A 41 5.63 12.67 -16.07
C SER A 41 6.17 11.39 -15.45
N TYR A 42 5.27 10.41 -15.23
CA TYR A 42 5.59 9.06 -14.74
C TYR A 42 6.52 9.04 -13.52
N PRO A 43 6.18 9.79 -12.45
CA PRO A 43 7.08 10.01 -11.31
C PRO A 43 7.39 8.75 -10.51
N PHE A 44 6.61 7.68 -10.71
CA PHE A 44 6.87 6.37 -10.13
C PHE A 44 8.07 5.64 -10.76
N THR A 45 8.61 6.13 -11.88
CA THR A 45 9.84 5.58 -12.49
C THR A 45 11.05 6.09 -11.74
N ALA A 46 11.95 5.17 -11.37
CA ALA A 46 13.18 5.47 -10.65
C ALA A 46 14.40 5.10 -11.47
N LYS A 47 15.50 5.85 -11.30
CA LYS A 47 16.85 5.48 -11.75
C LYS A 47 17.62 4.87 -10.59
N LEU A 48 18.31 3.76 -10.85
CA LEU A 48 19.23 3.14 -9.92
C LEU A 48 20.66 3.34 -10.39
N ASP A 49 21.51 3.85 -9.49
CA ASP A 49 22.97 3.83 -9.62
C ASP A 49 23.52 2.73 -8.68
N ILE A 50 24.19 1.75 -9.26
CA ILE A 50 24.68 0.57 -8.55
C ILE A 50 26.20 0.57 -8.62
N GLY A 51 26.85 1.03 -7.55
CA GLY A 51 28.28 1.10 -7.40
C GLY A 51 28.98 2.11 -8.31
N GLY A 52 28.25 3.04 -8.94
CA GLY A 52 28.79 3.97 -9.93
C GLY A 52 29.22 3.31 -11.24
N THR A 53 28.89 2.04 -11.44
CA THR A 53 29.34 1.24 -12.61
C THR A 53 28.17 0.65 -13.41
N ARG A 54 27.00 0.48 -12.78
CA ARG A 54 25.77 -0.01 -13.43
C ARG A 54 24.65 1.00 -13.25
N SER A 55 23.85 1.16 -14.29
CA SER A 55 22.59 1.90 -14.23
C SER A 55 21.43 0.98 -14.58
N CYS A 56 20.38 1.03 -13.80
CA CYS A 56 19.11 0.34 -14.04
C CYS A 56 17.94 1.29 -13.83
N SER A 57 16.77 0.86 -14.25
CA SER A 57 15.50 1.52 -13.92
C SER A 57 14.74 0.71 -12.87
N ALA A 58 13.70 1.31 -12.27
CA ALA A 58 12.83 0.65 -11.30
C ALA A 58 11.44 1.30 -11.26
N ALA A 59 10.46 0.61 -10.71
CA ALA A 59 9.12 1.12 -10.44
C ALA A 59 8.93 1.35 -8.94
N LEU A 60 8.50 2.55 -8.52
CA LEU A 60 8.00 2.79 -7.17
C LEU A 60 6.65 2.09 -7.02
N VAL A 61 6.56 1.09 -6.14
CA VAL A 61 5.34 0.31 -5.87
C VAL A 61 4.80 0.52 -4.45
N ASP A 62 5.57 1.19 -3.60
CA ASP A 62 5.20 1.67 -2.27
C ASP A 62 6.15 2.81 -1.89
N GLU A 63 5.79 3.66 -0.92
CA GLU A 63 6.66 4.76 -0.49
C GLU A 63 8.08 4.33 -0.12
N GLN A 64 8.28 3.10 0.34
CA GLN A 64 9.59 2.56 0.71
C GLN A 64 10.06 1.39 -0.17
N TRP A 65 9.36 1.05 -1.26
CA TRP A 65 9.72 -0.09 -2.07
C TRP A 65 9.74 0.21 -3.55
N LEU A 66 10.85 -0.13 -4.17
CA LEU A 66 10.96 -0.26 -5.61
C LEU A 66 10.83 -1.72 -6.03
N LEU A 67 10.25 -1.94 -7.20
CA LEU A 67 10.30 -3.22 -7.92
C LEU A 67 11.22 -3.04 -9.12
N THR A 68 12.20 -3.92 -9.26
CA THR A 68 13.18 -3.91 -10.36
C THR A 68 13.63 -5.35 -10.65
N THR A 69 14.68 -5.55 -11.45
CA THR A 69 15.16 -6.88 -11.81
C THR A 69 16.31 -7.36 -10.92
N ALA A 70 16.38 -8.67 -10.72
CA ALA A 70 17.50 -9.34 -10.05
C ALA A 70 18.80 -9.19 -10.85
N SER A 71 18.72 -9.17 -12.19
CA SER A 71 19.87 -8.99 -13.08
C SER A 71 20.64 -7.69 -12.82
N CYS A 72 19.98 -6.63 -12.31
CA CYS A 72 20.65 -5.40 -11.90
C CYS A 72 21.68 -5.63 -10.78
N PHE A 73 21.44 -6.59 -9.90
CA PHE A 73 22.25 -6.87 -8.71
C PHE A 73 23.08 -8.15 -8.80
N ALA A 74 22.80 -9.03 -9.75
CA ALA A 74 23.55 -10.25 -9.96
C ALA A 74 25.00 -9.95 -10.38
N ASP A 75 25.95 -10.77 -9.94
CA ASP A 75 27.37 -10.61 -10.29
C ASP A 75 27.61 -10.81 -11.78
N ASN A 76 27.01 -11.86 -12.35
CA ASN A 76 27.01 -12.15 -13.80
C ASN A 76 25.61 -12.56 -14.23
N PRO A 77 24.77 -11.60 -14.70
CA PRO A 77 23.38 -11.87 -15.03
C PRO A 77 23.19 -12.83 -16.22
N ASP A 78 24.18 -13.01 -17.06
CA ASP A 78 24.14 -13.97 -18.17
C ASP A 78 24.28 -15.42 -17.69
N GLN A 79 24.90 -15.63 -16.54
CA GLN A 79 25.13 -16.96 -15.95
C GLN A 79 24.11 -17.30 -14.87
N SER A 80 23.77 -16.33 -14.02
CA SER A 80 22.85 -16.54 -12.90
C SER A 80 22.16 -15.23 -12.50
N LEU A 81 20.86 -15.33 -12.23
CA LEU A 81 20.03 -14.25 -11.65
C LEU A 81 19.96 -14.36 -10.12
N GLU A 82 20.77 -15.21 -9.50
CA GLU A 82 20.75 -15.40 -8.07
C GLU A 82 21.30 -14.17 -7.34
N VAL A 83 20.47 -13.60 -6.49
CA VAL A 83 20.79 -12.43 -5.66
C VAL A 83 20.45 -12.79 -4.20
N PRO A 84 21.40 -12.66 -3.25
CA PRO A 84 21.08 -12.90 -1.85
C PRO A 84 20.13 -11.84 -1.30
N ALA A 85 19.19 -12.27 -0.45
CA ALA A 85 18.36 -11.35 0.32
C ALA A 85 19.22 -10.56 1.33
N GLY A 86 18.84 -9.30 1.61
CA GLY A 86 19.58 -8.43 2.52
C GLY A 86 20.16 -7.20 1.84
N ALA A 87 21.22 -6.62 2.40
CA ALA A 87 21.82 -5.42 1.84
C ALA A 87 22.42 -5.69 0.44
N PRO A 88 22.30 -4.77 -0.53
CA PRO A 88 22.94 -4.92 -1.82
C PRO A 88 24.48 -4.99 -1.66
N LYS A 89 25.16 -5.84 -2.44
CA LYS A 89 26.62 -5.98 -2.41
C LYS A 89 27.35 -4.66 -2.74
N MET A 90 26.81 -3.88 -3.65
CA MET A 90 27.34 -2.58 -4.03
C MET A 90 26.43 -1.47 -3.51
N LYS A 91 27.03 -0.36 -3.07
CA LYS A 91 26.26 0.83 -2.68
C LYS A 91 25.32 1.19 -3.82
N THR A 92 24.02 1.21 -3.53
CA THR A 92 22.99 1.50 -4.53
C THR A 92 22.21 2.73 -4.12
N THR A 93 22.11 3.69 -5.05
CA THR A 93 21.34 4.92 -4.89
C THR A 93 20.15 4.91 -5.86
N ALA A 94 18.98 5.21 -5.35
CA ALA A 94 17.76 5.41 -6.13
C ALA A 94 17.42 6.89 -6.23
N THR A 95 17.10 7.35 -7.44
CA THR A 95 16.51 8.67 -7.70
C THR A 95 15.10 8.46 -8.22
N VAL A 96 14.09 8.92 -7.47
CA VAL A 96 12.68 8.71 -7.76
C VAL A 96 11.99 10.04 -8.04
N GLY A 97 11.17 10.09 -9.10
CA GLY A 97 10.37 11.28 -9.43
C GLY A 97 11.13 12.45 -10.05
N ARG A 98 12.37 12.25 -10.49
CA ARG A 98 13.17 13.25 -11.18
C ARG A 98 13.20 12.93 -12.68
N THR A 99 12.53 13.74 -13.48
CA THR A 99 12.43 13.53 -14.94
C THR A 99 13.71 13.95 -15.67
N ASP A 100 14.47 14.89 -15.13
CA ASP A 100 15.71 15.44 -15.70
C ASP A 100 16.86 15.27 -14.69
N MET A 101 17.80 14.37 -15.01
CA MET A 101 18.93 14.01 -14.15
C MET A 101 20.06 15.05 -14.18
N SER A 102 20.08 15.97 -15.17
CA SER A 102 21.01 17.10 -15.20
C SER A 102 20.72 18.13 -14.11
N ARG A 103 19.53 18.07 -13.51
CA ARG A 103 19.09 18.95 -12.43
C ARG A 103 19.20 18.23 -11.09
N GLU A 104 19.59 18.94 -10.06
CA GLU A 104 19.63 18.40 -8.70
C GLU A 104 18.36 18.66 -7.90
N ASP A 105 17.50 19.57 -8.37
CA ASP A 105 16.22 19.91 -7.76
C ASP A 105 15.12 18.91 -8.18
N GLY A 106 14.23 18.61 -7.26
CA GLY A 106 13.11 17.70 -7.46
C GLY A 106 13.46 16.21 -7.29
N GLY A 107 12.41 15.41 -7.10
CA GLY A 107 12.50 13.99 -6.78
C GLY A 107 13.14 13.68 -5.44
N THR A 108 13.20 12.41 -5.10
CA THR A 108 13.82 11.89 -3.88
C THR A 108 15.04 11.07 -4.23
N VAL A 109 16.19 11.40 -3.63
CA VAL A 109 17.43 10.62 -3.72
C VAL A 109 17.65 9.89 -2.40
N THR A 110 17.74 8.56 -2.43
CA THR A 110 17.86 7.73 -1.22
C THR A 110 18.65 6.45 -1.52
N ALA A 111 19.25 5.87 -0.49
CA ALA A 111 19.94 4.59 -0.63
C ALA A 111 18.93 3.42 -0.70
N VAL A 112 19.33 2.33 -1.36
CA VAL A 112 18.70 1.01 -1.22
C VAL A 112 19.42 0.28 -0.08
N GLU A 113 18.65 -0.18 0.92
CA GLU A 113 19.20 -0.84 2.12
C GLU A 113 18.94 -2.35 2.21
N LYS A 114 17.91 -2.85 1.50
CA LYS A 114 17.55 -4.27 1.53
C LYS A 114 17.02 -4.72 0.17
N LEU A 115 17.40 -5.92 -0.25
CA LEU A 115 16.87 -6.63 -1.40
C LEU A 115 16.06 -7.84 -0.94
N VAL A 116 14.92 -8.07 -1.60
CA VAL A 116 14.09 -9.27 -1.43
C VAL A 116 13.88 -9.86 -2.82
N PRO A 117 14.74 -10.81 -3.24
CA PRO A 117 14.64 -11.39 -4.59
C PRO A 117 13.47 -12.35 -4.73
N ARG A 118 13.00 -12.50 -5.96
CA ARG A 118 12.02 -13.50 -6.34
C ARG A 118 12.71 -14.60 -7.16
N GLY A 119 12.87 -15.79 -6.58
CA GLY A 119 13.74 -16.83 -7.15
C GLY A 119 13.23 -17.51 -8.43
N ASP A 120 11.94 -17.35 -8.81
CA ASP A 120 11.33 -17.98 -9.98
C ASP A 120 11.40 -17.10 -11.26
N ARG A 121 11.87 -15.87 -11.14
CA ARG A 121 11.95 -14.89 -12.26
C ARG A 121 12.93 -13.76 -11.97
N ASP A 122 13.27 -13.02 -13.02
CA ASP A 122 14.16 -11.85 -12.92
C ASP A 122 13.42 -10.67 -12.26
N LEU A 123 13.23 -10.74 -10.93
CA LEU A 123 12.62 -9.69 -10.12
C LEU A 123 13.24 -9.61 -8.73
N VAL A 124 13.29 -8.38 -8.22
CA VAL A 124 13.70 -8.08 -6.84
C VAL A 124 12.93 -6.87 -6.32
N MET A 125 12.45 -6.94 -5.08
CA MET A 125 11.98 -5.78 -4.34
C MET A 125 13.18 -5.13 -3.64
N ALA A 126 13.34 -3.81 -3.81
CA ALA A 126 14.44 -3.03 -3.25
C ALA A 126 13.89 -2.00 -2.25
N LYS A 127 14.24 -2.16 -0.96
CA LYS A 127 13.80 -1.27 0.12
C LYS A 127 14.62 0.01 0.14
N LEU A 128 13.94 1.14 0.18
CA LEU A 128 14.53 2.47 0.31
C LEU A 128 14.80 2.81 1.78
N ALA A 129 15.93 3.45 2.05
CA ALA A 129 16.31 3.92 3.39
C ALA A 129 15.39 5.04 3.90
N LYS A 130 14.82 5.83 2.99
CA LYS A 130 13.87 6.91 3.30
C LYS A 130 12.61 6.75 2.43
N PRO A 131 11.42 7.02 2.99
CA PRO A 131 10.20 7.00 2.20
C PRO A 131 10.19 8.10 1.13
N VAL A 132 9.57 7.80 0.01
CA VAL A 132 9.30 8.75 -1.07
C VAL A 132 7.89 9.29 -0.87
N THR A 133 7.80 10.55 -0.44
CA THR A 133 6.51 11.22 -0.20
C THR A 133 6.11 12.10 -1.39
N GLY A 134 4.81 12.32 -1.57
CA GLY A 134 4.28 13.19 -2.63
C GLY A 134 4.29 12.57 -4.04
N ILE A 135 4.67 11.31 -4.18
CA ILE A 135 4.61 10.55 -5.43
C ILE A 135 3.66 9.37 -5.25
N THR A 136 2.66 9.27 -6.13
CA THR A 136 1.76 8.11 -6.16
C THR A 136 2.51 6.91 -6.78
N PRO A 137 2.68 5.80 -6.04
CA PRO A 137 3.27 4.58 -6.58
C PRO A 137 2.45 4.00 -7.75
N ALA A 138 3.10 3.24 -8.63
CA ALA A 138 2.40 2.45 -9.64
C ALA A 138 1.55 1.36 -8.95
N GLU A 139 0.33 1.19 -9.44
CA GLU A 139 -0.61 0.20 -8.89
C GLU A 139 -0.19 -1.22 -9.33
N VAL A 140 -0.01 -2.12 -8.37
CA VAL A 140 0.23 -3.54 -8.65
C VAL A 140 -1.11 -4.23 -8.82
N THR A 141 -1.39 -4.70 -10.03
CA THR A 141 -2.66 -5.36 -10.37
C THR A 141 -2.48 -6.87 -10.50
N ALA A 142 -3.52 -7.64 -10.15
CA ALA A 142 -3.60 -9.08 -10.44
C ALA A 142 -4.21 -9.37 -11.84
N LYS A 143 -4.49 -8.33 -12.63
CA LYS A 143 -5.07 -8.46 -13.96
C LYS A 143 -3.98 -8.72 -15.00
N ALA A 144 -3.97 -9.91 -15.57
CA ALA A 144 -3.01 -10.32 -16.59
C ALA A 144 -3.04 -9.40 -17.82
N PRO A 145 -1.87 -9.12 -18.44
CA PRO A 145 -1.81 -8.43 -19.71
C PRO A 145 -2.38 -9.28 -20.84
N LEU A 146 -3.11 -8.67 -21.76
CA LEU A 146 -3.74 -9.36 -22.88
C LEU A 146 -2.91 -9.22 -24.16
N PRO A 147 -2.77 -10.27 -24.98
CA PRO A 147 -2.11 -10.17 -26.29
C PRO A 147 -2.72 -9.06 -27.16
N GLY A 148 -1.89 -8.20 -27.72
CA GLY A 148 -2.31 -7.03 -28.51
C GLY A 148 -2.64 -5.79 -27.70
N GLU A 149 -2.68 -5.89 -26.36
CA GLU A 149 -2.86 -4.73 -25.47
C GLU A 149 -1.73 -3.71 -25.63
N ASP A 150 -2.06 -2.41 -25.56
CA ASP A 150 -1.07 -1.34 -25.53
C ASP A 150 -0.55 -1.16 -24.09
N VAL A 151 0.77 -1.23 -23.97
CA VAL A 151 1.49 -0.93 -22.74
C VAL A 151 2.59 0.09 -23.00
N PHE A 152 3.06 0.72 -21.95
CA PHE A 152 4.15 1.69 -22.00
C PHE A 152 5.33 1.19 -21.19
N VAL A 153 6.54 1.55 -21.63
CA VAL A 153 7.76 1.39 -20.84
C VAL A 153 8.34 2.77 -20.60
N SER A 154 8.74 3.07 -19.38
CA SER A 154 9.42 4.32 -19.03
C SER A 154 10.73 4.03 -18.31
N GLY A 155 11.84 4.66 -18.76
CA GLY A 155 13.16 4.33 -18.24
C GLY A 155 14.22 5.40 -18.53
N TYR A 156 15.42 5.14 -17.99
CA TYR A 156 16.60 6.01 -18.10
C TYR A 156 17.75 5.32 -18.86
N GLY A 157 17.41 4.33 -19.68
CA GLY A 157 18.36 3.61 -20.51
C GLY A 157 18.90 4.44 -21.68
N ARG A 158 19.78 3.83 -22.47
CA ARG A 158 20.33 4.45 -23.69
C ARG A 158 19.22 4.84 -24.67
N THR A 159 19.54 5.81 -25.52
CA THR A 159 18.70 6.19 -26.64
C THR A 159 19.29 5.65 -27.93
N ALA A 160 18.75 6.09 -29.07
CA ALA A 160 19.42 5.88 -30.37
C ALA A 160 20.74 6.68 -30.49
N ASP A 161 20.83 7.83 -29.80
CA ASP A 161 21.90 8.81 -30.00
C ASP A 161 22.69 9.10 -28.71
N GLU A 162 22.22 8.68 -27.54
CA GLU A 162 22.87 8.98 -26.26
C GLU A 162 23.15 7.71 -25.46
N TRP A 163 24.40 7.61 -24.99
CA TRP A 163 24.83 6.50 -24.12
C TRP A 163 24.24 6.55 -22.72
N VAL A 164 24.16 7.73 -22.12
CA VAL A 164 23.54 7.99 -20.80
C VAL A 164 22.70 9.25 -20.93
N PRO A 165 21.41 9.12 -21.20
CA PRO A 165 20.52 10.27 -21.30
C PRO A 165 20.26 10.89 -19.94
N ASP A 166 20.14 12.22 -19.94
CA ASP A 166 19.79 12.98 -18.74
C ASP A 166 18.29 12.99 -18.44
N ARG A 167 17.45 12.56 -19.38
CA ARG A 167 15.99 12.61 -19.22
C ARG A 167 15.34 11.23 -19.17
N LEU A 168 14.22 11.15 -18.44
CA LEU A 168 13.30 10.03 -18.50
C LEU A 168 12.64 9.98 -19.88
N HIS A 169 12.56 8.80 -20.47
CA HIS A 169 11.90 8.54 -21.73
C HIS A 169 10.81 7.49 -21.58
N TYR A 170 9.90 7.43 -22.54
CA TYR A 170 8.87 6.41 -22.60
C TYR A 170 8.50 6.09 -24.04
N ALA A 171 8.04 4.87 -24.28
CA ALA A 171 7.47 4.47 -25.57
C ALA A 171 6.34 3.48 -25.38
N ARG A 172 5.53 3.34 -26.43
CA ARG A 172 4.41 2.41 -26.48
C ARG A 172 4.83 1.09 -27.12
N PHE A 173 4.37 0.00 -26.51
CA PHE A 173 4.62 -1.38 -26.93
C PHE A 173 3.30 -2.13 -27.05
N SER A 174 3.30 -3.18 -27.87
CA SER A 174 2.22 -4.15 -27.94
C SER A 174 2.59 -5.38 -27.13
N VAL A 175 1.66 -5.87 -26.30
CA VAL A 175 1.82 -7.10 -25.56
C VAL A 175 1.76 -8.29 -26.50
N GLY A 176 2.73 -9.18 -26.40
CA GLY A 176 2.76 -10.49 -27.08
C GLY A 176 2.19 -11.61 -26.23
N ALA A 177 2.63 -12.83 -26.50
CA ALA A 177 2.21 -14.00 -25.73
C ALA A 177 2.79 -13.96 -24.30
N ALA A 178 1.91 -14.12 -23.31
CA ALA A 178 2.31 -14.34 -21.91
C ALA A 178 2.80 -15.79 -21.74
N LYS A 179 3.94 -15.95 -21.07
CA LYS A 179 4.48 -17.22 -20.57
C LYS A 179 4.28 -17.29 -19.07
N GLU A 180 4.74 -18.36 -18.43
CA GLU A 180 4.59 -18.58 -16.99
C GLU A 180 5.07 -17.38 -16.14
N SER A 181 6.29 -16.91 -16.35
CA SER A 181 6.88 -15.81 -15.55
C SER A 181 7.19 -14.54 -16.37
N THR A 182 7.02 -14.57 -17.70
CA THR A 182 7.37 -13.47 -18.59
C THR A 182 6.28 -13.14 -19.58
N VAL A 183 6.31 -11.92 -20.10
CA VAL A 183 5.49 -11.47 -21.22
C VAL A 183 6.38 -10.80 -22.25
N GLY A 184 6.18 -11.16 -23.54
CA GLY A 184 6.84 -10.48 -24.65
C GLY A 184 6.20 -9.13 -24.90
N ILE A 185 7.01 -8.12 -25.25
CA ILE A 185 6.57 -6.82 -25.71
C ILE A 185 7.33 -6.42 -26.96
N THR A 186 6.68 -5.74 -27.89
CA THR A 186 7.30 -5.29 -29.15
C THR A 186 6.98 -3.82 -29.37
N GLY A 187 7.99 -3.03 -29.76
CA GLY A 187 7.82 -1.60 -30.02
C GLY A 187 6.69 -1.33 -31.02
N LYS A 188 5.81 -0.39 -30.70
CA LYS A 188 4.66 0.01 -31.52
C LYS A 188 4.85 1.37 -32.17
N ASP A 189 5.51 2.28 -31.48
CA ASP A 189 5.91 3.56 -32.03
C ASP A 189 7.18 3.38 -32.92
N ALA A 190 7.37 4.24 -33.91
CA ALA A 190 8.53 4.14 -34.79
C ALA A 190 9.85 4.24 -34.00
N GLY A 191 10.67 3.19 -34.09
CA GLY A 191 11.93 3.10 -33.39
C GLY A 191 11.82 2.75 -31.89
N ALA A 192 10.62 2.47 -31.35
CA ALA A 192 10.46 2.12 -29.94
C ALA A 192 11.22 0.83 -29.58
N ALA A 193 12.17 0.91 -28.67
CA ALA A 193 12.97 -0.21 -28.18
C ALA A 193 13.29 -0.04 -26.70
N VAL A 194 13.53 -1.15 -26.02
CA VAL A 194 14.06 -1.20 -24.65
C VAL A 194 15.57 -1.37 -24.75
N CYS A 195 16.33 -0.48 -24.14
CA CYS A 195 17.78 -0.42 -24.28
C CYS A 195 18.51 -0.73 -22.95
N GLU A 196 19.84 -0.87 -23.00
CA GLU A 196 20.65 -1.00 -21.79
C GLU A 196 20.42 0.20 -20.85
N GLY A 197 20.20 -0.08 -19.55
CA GLY A 197 19.78 0.91 -18.56
C GLY A 197 18.27 0.94 -18.32
N ASP A 198 17.45 0.41 -19.27
CA ASP A 198 16.01 0.18 -19.06
C ASP A 198 15.71 -1.17 -18.40
N THR A 199 16.73 -1.98 -18.13
CA THR A 199 16.58 -3.16 -17.29
C THR A 199 16.02 -2.74 -15.92
N GLY A 200 14.90 -3.34 -15.51
CA GLY A 200 14.17 -2.94 -14.32
C GLY A 200 13.09 -1.87 -14.56
N ALA A 201 12.96 -1.33 -15.76
CA ALA A 201 11.95 -0.32 -16.08
C ALA A 201 10.52 -0.84 -15.93
N PRO A 202 9.59 -0.03 -15.41
CA PRO A 202 8.18 -0.40 -15.35
C PRO A 202 7.58 -0.57 -16.74
N VAL A 203 6.88 -1.68 -16.94
CA VAL A 203 5.95 -1.91 -18.04
C VAL A 203 4.55 -1.71 -17.48
N TRP A 204 3.81 -0.72 -17.98
CA TRP A 204 2.56 -0.28 -17.38
C TRP A 204 1.50 0.06 -18.43
N ARG A 205 0.23 0.05 -17.99
CA ARG A 205 -0.91 0.52 -18.77
C ARG A 205 -1.58 1.70 -18.09
N ASP A 206 -2.16 2.59 -18.87
CA ASP A 206 -2.95 3.72 -18.38
C ASP A 206 -4.44 3.33 -18.37
N ILE A 207 -5.05 3.33 -17.20
CA ILE A 207 -6.48 3.14 -17.02
C ILE A 207 -7.09 4.43 -16.48
N ASN A 208 -7.41 5.37 -17.39
CA ASN A 208 -7.99 6.66 -17.04
C ASN A 208 -7.16 7.48 -16.03
N GLY A 209 -5.86 7.55 -16.26
CA GLY A 209 -4.91 8.28 -15.41
C GLY A 209 -4.40 7.50 -14.19
N ARG A 210 -4.78 6.22 -14.03
CA ARG A 210 -4.17 5.29 -13.08
C ARG A 210 -3.16 4.41 -13.82
N TYR A 211 -1.95 4.34 -13.29
CA TYR A 211 -0.86 3.58 -13.89
C TYR A 211 -0.76 2.20 -13.25
N GLU A 212 -1.26 1.17 -13.97
CA GLU A 212 -1.21 -0.22 -13.52
C GLU A 212 0.04 -0.91 -14.06
N LEU A 213 0.84 -1.48 -13.16
CA LEU A 213 2.06 -2.21 -13.50
C LEU A 213 1.70 -3.61 -14.00
N VAL A 214 2.13 -3.96 -15.21
CA VAL A 214 1.91 -5.29 -15.82
C VAL A 214 3.19 -6.14 -15.87
N GLY A 215 4.35 -5.51 -15.71
CA GLY A 215 5.62 -6.21 -15.70
C GLY A 215 6.80 -5.27 -15.44
N ILE A 216 7.99 -5.87 -15.36
CA ILE A 216 9.28 -5.17 -15.24
C ILE A 216 10.17 -5.64 -16.39
N SER A 217 10.69 -4.70 -17.15
CA SER A 217 11.59 -4.97 -18.29
C SER A 217 12.83 -5.73 -17.85
N SER A 218 13.09 -6.88 -18.47
CA SER A 218 14.19 -7.79 -18.10
C SER A 218 15.24 -7.94 -19.20
N LYS A 219 14.83 -8.24 -20.42
CA LYS A 219 15.72 -8.49 -21.56
C LYS A 219 15.18 -7.85 -22.83
N SER A 220 16.07 -7.46 -23.74
CA SER A 220 15.69 -6.91 -25.05
C SER A 220 16.70 -7.27 -26.13
N ALA A 221 16.27 -7.19 -27.39
CA ALA A 221 17.12 -7.41 -28.55
C ALA A 221 18.05 -6.21 -28.86
N GLN A 222 17.80 -5.03 -28.27
CA GLN A 222 18.61 -3.79 -28.41
C GLN A 222 18.55 -3.11 -29.79
N GLY A 223 17.67 -3.52 -30.72
CA GLY A 223 17.58 -2.87 -32.02
C GLY A 223 17.15 -1.40 -31.90
N GLY A 224 17.89 -0.51 -32.58
CA GLY A 224 17.68 0.93 -32.48
C GLY A 224 18.34 1.61 -31.27
N CYS A 225 19.08 0.88 -30.44
CA CYS A 225 19.81 1.43 -29.30
C CYS A 225 21.22 1.85 -29.69
N PHE A 226 21.74 2.90 -29.08
CA PHE A 226 23.11 3.37 -29.30
C PHE A 226 24.13 2.25 -29.15
N GLY A 227 24.96 2.07 -30.17
CA GLY A 227 26.01 1.04 -30.23
C GLY A 227 25.52 -0.34 -30.70
N HIS A 228 24.27 -0.47 -31.17
CA HIS A 228 23.68 -1.69 -31.72
C HIS A 228 23.11 -1.45 -33.14
N ASP A 229 23.87 -0.76 -34.00
CA ASP A 229 23.44 -0.30 -35.33
C ASP A 229 23.07 -1.45 -36.27
N ASP A 230 23.63 -2.65 -36.07
CA ASP A 230 23.36 -3.86 -36.88
C ASP A 230 22.13 -4.65 -36.42
N GLU A 231 21.56 -4.34 -35.25
CA GLU A 231 20.39 -5.04 -34.70
C GLU A 231 19.10 -4.29 -35.09
N THR A 232 18.16 -5.00 -35.70
CA THR A 232 16.87 -4.42 -36.13
C THR A 232 15.67 -4.88 -35.31
N ARG A 233 15.84 -5.91 -34.46
CA ARG A 233 14.76 -6.42 -33.63
C ARG A 233 14.55 -5.52 -32.40
N THR A 234 13.30 -5.15 -32.14
CA THR A 234 12.88 -4.31 -31.02
C THR A 234 12.07 -5.08 -29.98
N ASP A 235 12.05 -6.41 -30.10
CA ASP A 235 11.35 -7.26 -29.14
C ASP A 235 12.06 -7.28 -27.79
N ALA A 236 11.29 -7.29 -26.74
CA ALA A 236 11.76 -7.35 -25.36
C ALA A 236 10.90 -8.32 -24.53
N ALA A 237 11.43 -8.75 -23.41
CA ALA A 237 10.73 -9.55 -22.43
C ALA A 237 10.66 -8.83 -21.08
N ALA A 238 9.49 -8.82 -20.48
CA ALA A 238 9.27 -8.31 -19.14
C ALA A 238 8.90 -9.46 -18.19
N SER A 239 9.38 -9.41 -16.96
CA SER A 239 8.92 -10.27 -15.86
C SER A 239 7.51 -9.84 -15.46
N ARG A 240 6.55 -10.76 -15.48
CA ARG A 240 5.15 -10.50 -15.12
C ARG A 240 5.00 -10.18 -13.64
N THR A 241 4.02 -9.34 -13.31
CA THR A 241 3.72 -8.92 -11.93
C THR A 241 2.32 -9.32 -11.47
N ASP A 242 1.40 -9.63 -12.39
CA ASP A 242 0.01 -9.93 -12.10
C ASP A 242 -0.19 -11.21 -11.28
N ASP A 243 0.54 -12.28 -11.58
CA ASP A 243 0.49 -13.56 -10.89
C ASP A 243 1.23 -13.57 -9.53
N ILE A 244 2.03 -12.54 -9.26
CA ILE A 244 2.78 -12.38 -8.00
C ILE A 244 2.35 -11.14 -7.19
N ALA A 245 1.24 -10.51 -7.53
CA ALA A 245 0.73 -9.34 -6.81
C ALA A 245 0.63 -9.60 -5.30
N GLY A 246 0.23 -10.80 -4.88
CA GLY A 246 0.21 -11.20 -3.48
C GLY A 246 1.58 -11.21 -2.80
N TRP A 247 2.64 -11.66 -3.50
CA TRP A 247 4.01 -11.61 -2.98
C TRP A 247 4.52 -10.17 -2.84
N ILE A 248 4.31 -9.33 -3.85
CA ILE A 248 4.68 -7.91 -3.80
C ILE A 248 4.00 -7.24 -2.60
N GLN A 249 2.71 -7.51 -2.41
CA GLN A 249 1.93 -7.01 -1.27
C GLN A 249 2.51 -7.50 0.07
N THR A 250 2.88 -8.78 0.16
CA THR A 250 3.53 -9.38 1.33
C THR A 250 4.82 -8.65 1.69
N VAL A 251 5.70 -8.42 0.70
CA VAL A 251 6.98 -7.72 0.92
C VAL A 251 6.75 -6.26 1.35
N ARG A 252 5.84 -5.54 0.67
CA ARG A 252 5.47 -4.15 1.04
C ARG A 252 5.01 -4.07 2.49
N LEU A 253 4.13 -4.97 2.90
CA LEU A 253 3.55 -4.98 4.25
C LEU A 253 4.56 -5.40 5.31
N SER A 254 5.54 -6.25 4.99
CA SER A 254 6.52 -6.76 5.97
C SER A 254 7.29 -5.66 6.71
N THR A 255 7.53 -4.52 6.07
CA THR A 255 8.15 -3.36 6.72
C THR A 255 7.19 -2.54 7.55
N LYS A 256 5.93 -2.45 7.14
CA LYS A 256 4.91 -1.70 7.88
C LYS A 256 4.56 -2.40 9.19
N PHE A 257 4.45 -3.73 9.19
CA PHE A 257 4.13 -4.50 10.41
C PHE A 257 5.22 -4.48 11.48
N GLN A 258 6.49 -4.42 11.11
CA GLN A 258 7.57 -4.21 12.07
C GLN A 258 7.48 -2.85 12.78
N ASN A 259 6.75 -1.91 12.20
CA ASN A 259 6.55 -0.57 12.70
C ASN A 259 5.19 -0.36 13.40
N VAL A 260 4.33 -1.39 13.49
CA VAL A 260 3.08 -1.32 14.25
C VAL A 260 3.39 -1.21 15.74
N SER A 261 2.71 -0.30 16.44
CA SER A 261 2.70 -0.23 17.90
C SER A 261 1.69 -1.25 18.47
N ASP A 262 1.53 -1.29 19.80
CA ASP A 262 0.50 -2.12 20.44
C ASP A 262 -0.89 -1.46 20.38
N VAL A 263 -0.98 -0.25 19.82
CA VAL A 263 -2.21 0.54 19.73
C VAL A 263 -2.87 0.23 18.40
N VAL A 264 -3.75 -0.76 18.41
CA VAL A 264 -4.50 -1.29 17.26
C VAL A 264 -5.99 -1.35 17.56
N THR A 265 -6.82 -1.31 16.52
CA THR A 265 -8.29 -1.45 16.65
C THR A 265 -8.88 -2.03 15.37
N SER A 266 -10.18 -2.38 15.42
CA SER A 266 -10.91 -2.95 14.29
C SER A 266 -12.26 -2.28 14.08
N ALA A 267 -12.60 -2.00 12.83
CA ALA A 267 -13.92 -1.58 12.33
C ALA A 267 -13.93 -1.73 10.81
N ASP A 268 -15.06 -1.56 10.16
CA ASP A 268 -15.14 -1.45 8.70
C ASP A 268 -14.73 -0.03 8.27
N PHE A 269 -13.45 0.15 7.87
CA PHE A 269 -12.89 1.45 7.48
C PHE A 269 -13.03 1.77 5.99
N ASN A 270 -13.50 0.83 5.17
CA ASN A 270 -13.65 1.01 3.73
C ASN A 270 -15.10 0.87 3.23
N GLY A 271 -16.05 0.48 4.10
CA GLY A 271 -17.47 0.33 3.80
C GLY A 271 -17.79 -0.94 2.98
N ASP A 272 -16.95 -1.98 3.04
CA ASP A 272 -17.16 -3.21 2.26
C ASP A 272 -17.87 -4.32 3.03
N GLY A 273 -18.23 -4.07 4.29
CA GLY A 273 -18.96 -4.99 5.19
C GLY A 273 -18.06 -5.97 5.92
N ARG A 274 -16.73 -5.95 5.71
CA ARG A 274 -15.76 -6.72 6.49
C ARG A 274 -15.10 -5.85 7.55
N THR A 275 -14.69 -6.49 8.61
CA THR A 275 -13.92 -5.80 9.65
C THR A 275 -12.46 -5.66 9.23
N ASP A 276 -11.95 -4.44 9.20
CA ASP A 276 -10.58 -4.06 8.90
C ASP A 276 -9.77 -3.85 10.19
N VAL A 277 -8.47 -3.62 10.04
CA VAL A 277 -7.57 -3.27 11.16
C VAL A 277 -7.02 -1.87 10.97
N ALA A 278 -7.12 -1.03 12.00
CA ALA A 278 -6.37 0.22 12.07
C ALA A 278 -5.26 0.11 13.13
N ALA A 279 -4.08 0.62 12.82
CA ALA A 279 -2.91 0.53 13.69
C ALA A 279 -2.14 1.86 13.73
N VAL A 280 -1.72 2.26 14.93
CA VAL A 280 -0.77 3.34 15.10
C VAL A 280 0.63 2.80 14.83
N MET A 281 1.36 3.46 13.95
CA MET A 281 2.73 3.11 13.62
C MET A 281 3.70 3.74 14.63
N LYS A 282 4.94 3.25 14.70
CA LYS A 282 5.97 3.80 15.61
C LYS A 282 6.32 5.27 15.36
N ASP A 283 6.05 5.77 14.16
CA ASP A 283 6.19 7.19 13.81
C ASP A 283 5.00 8.05 14.27
N GLY A 284 3.99 7.43 14.89
CA GLY A 284 2.80 8.09 15.41
C GLY A 284 1.72 8.33 14.37
N ASN A 285 1.80 7.76 13.17
CA ASN A 285 0.76 7.86 12.14
C ASN A 285 -0.23 6.69 12.23
N LEU A 286 -1.48 6.93 11.83
CA LEU A 286 -2.55 5.94 11.85
C LEU A 286 -2.82 5.38 10.45
N HIS A 287 -2.68 4.07 10.30
CA HIS A 287 -2.89 3.38 9.03
C HIS A 287 -4.01 2.34 9.13
N ALA A 288 -4.81 2.20 8.06
CA ALA A 288 -5.78 1.13 7.88
C ALA A 288 -5.20 0.01 7.00
N PHE A 289 -5.58 -1.22 7.35
CA PHE A 289 -5.28 -2.44 6.62
C PHE A 289 -6.61 -3.16 6.36
N TYR A 290 -6.99 -3.28 5.09
CA TYR A 290 -8.30 -3.78 4.68
C TYR A 290 -8.30 -5.31 4.59
N ALA A 291 -9.32 -5.93 5.15
CA ALA A 291 -9.50 -7.37 5.13
C ALA A 291 -9.95 -7.86 3.75
N LYS A 292 -9.40 -9.00 3.34
CA LYS A 292 -9.80 -9.73 2.14
C LYS A 292 -10.66 -10.94 2.50
N PRO A 293 -11.45 -11.48 1.53
CA PRO A 293 -12.28 -12.65 1.79
C PRO A 293 -11.52 -13.89 2.29
N ASP A 294 -10.21 -13.98 2.03
CA ASP A 294 -9.34 -15.06 2.52
C ASP A 294 -8.84 -14.84 3.96
N GLY A 295 -9.30 -13.78 4.63
CA GLY A 295 -8.92 -13.40 5.99
C GLY A 295 -7.53 -12.77 6.10
N THR A 296 -6.84 -12.52 4.99
CA THR A 296 -5.57 -11.78 5.00
C THR A 296 -5.82 -10.29 4.82
N LEU A 297 -4.84 -9.46 5.21
CA LEU A 297 -4.94 -8.01 5.09
C LEU A 297 -4.17 -7.48 3.88
N GLN A 298 -4.68 -6.41 3.29
CA GLN A 298 -3.95 -5.56 2.36
C GLN A 298 -3.78 -4.17 2.97
N TYR A 299 -2.71 -3.47 2.58
CA TYR A 299 -2.57 -2.07 2.97
C TYR A 299 -3.70 -1.25 2.33
N GLY A 300 -4.39 -0.50 3.16
CA GLY A 300 -5.44 0.41 2.75
C GLY A 300 -4.89 1.81 2.52
N ARG A 301 -4.76 2.59 3.59
CA ARG A 301 -4.35 3.99 3.55
C ARG A 301 -3.95 4.52 4.91
N GLU A 302 -3.39 5.72 4.95
CA GLU A 302 -3.41 6.53 6.16
C GLU A 302 -4.82 7.06 6.39
N LEU A 303 -5.31 6.92 7.62
CA LEU A 303 -6.65 7.41 8.03
C LEU A 303 -6.62 8.89 8.44
N TRP A 304 -5.45 9.46 8.68
CA TRP A 304 -5.22 10.82 9.14
C TRP A 304 -4.04 11.46 8.43
N THR A 305 -3.88 12.79 8.58
CA THR A 305 -2.69 13.51 8.09
C THR A 305 -1.42 12.96 8.72
N HIS A 306 -0.35 12.90 7.94
CA HIS A 306 0.96 12.38 8.35
C HIS A 306 1.69 13.39 9.28
N ASP A 307 1.23 13.48 10.54
CA ASP A 307 1.69 14.48 11.53
C ASP A 307 2.13 13.88 12.88
N GLY A 308 2.10 12.54 13.00
CA GLY A 308 2.48 11.83 14.22
C GLY A 308 1.52 12.00 15.41
N THR A 309 0.36 12.63 15.22
CA THR A 309 -0.62 12.94 16.29
C THR A 309 -1.07 11.71 17.07
N TRP A 310 -1.17 10.54 16.39
CA TRP A 310 -1.71 9.32 16.99
C TRP A 310 -0.74 8.65 17.97
N GLY A 311 0.55 8.98 17.95
CA GLY A 311 1.52 8.51 18.94
C GLY A 311 1.22 8.94 20.38
N GLY A 312 0.34 9.93 20.58
CA GLY A 312 -0.12 10.38 21.90
C GLY A 312 -1.29 9.59 22.49
N TYR A 313 -1.83 8.60 21.77
CA TYR A 313 -2.93 7.75 22.26
C TYR A 313 -2.41 6.42 22.79
N THR A 314 -3.03 5.94 23.88
CA THR A 314 -2.66 4.69 24.55
C THR A 314 -3.62 3.55 24.22
N GLN A 315 -4.80 3.86 23.70
CA GLN A 315 -5.80 2.87 23.28
C GLN A 315 -6.69 3.45 22.19
N LEU A 316 -7.04 2.61 21.21
CA LEU A 316 -8.07 2.88 20.21
C LEU A 316 -9.18 1.87 20.33
N ILE A 317 -10.41 2.30 20.08
CA ILE A 317 -11.61 1.47 20.02
C ILE A 317 -12.33 1.83 18.71
N GLY A 318 -12.39 0.90 17.76
CA GLY A 318 -13.13 1.05 16.52
C GLY A 318 -14.55 0.54 16.64
N GLY A 319 -15.46 1.12 15.85
CA GLY A 319 -16.87 0.74 15.80
C GLY A 319 -17.69 1.75 15.00
N ASP A 320 -18.96 1.50 14.80
CA ASP A 320 -19.92 2.47 14.26
C ASP A 320 -20.71 3.12 15.41
N PHE A 321 -20.12 4.17 16.02
CA PHE A 321 -20.67 4.79 17.22
C PHE A 321 -21.82 5.76 16.94
N ASN A 322 -21.93 6.26 15.72
CA ASN A 322 -22.99 7.19 15.28
C ASN A 322 -24.11 6.50 14.48
N GLY A 323 -23.90 5.27 14.00
CA GLY A 323 -24.86 4.46 13.26
C GLY A 323 -24.97 4.83 11.78
N ASP A 324 -23.91 5.39 11.17
CA ASP A 324 -23.90 5.79 9.77
C ASP A 324 -23.31 4.73 8.82
N GLY A 325 -22.85 3.59 9.39
CA GLY A 325 -22.26 2.48 8.66
C GLY A 325 -20.78 2.69 8.29
N GLN A 326 -20.13 3.75 8.81
CA GLN A 326 -18.70 3.99 8.62
C GLN A 326 -17.94 3.66 9.90
N GLY A 327 -16.72 3.17 9.76
CA GLY A 327 -15.86 2.89 10.91
C GLY A 327 -15.37 4.16 11.59
N ASP A 328 -15.78 4.35 12.84
CA ASP A 328 -15.34 5.42 13.73
C ASP A 328 -14.20 4.95 14.63
N ILE A 329 -13.49 5.88 15.26
CA ILE A 329 -12.46 5.58 16.26
C ILE A 329 -12.68 6.41 17.52
N ILE A 330 -12.82 5.74 18.67
CA ILE A 330 -12.64 6.35 19.98
C ILE A 330 -11.19 6.17 20.39
N ALA A 331 -10.51 7.29 20.72
CA ALA A 331 -9.10 7.32 21.10
C ALA A 331 -8.94 7.81 22.53
N ARG A 332 -8.19 7.05 23.36
CA ARG A 332 -7.87 7.39 24.75
C ARG A 332 -6.44 7.90 24.87
N ARG A 333 -6.29 9.05 25.52
CA ARG A 333 -4.97 9.58 25.92
C ARG A 333 -4.53 9.02 27.27
N ASP A 334 -3.23 9.18 27.55
CA ASP A 334 -2.64 8.75 28.82
C ASP A 334 -3.25 9.46 30.05
N ASP A 335 -3.72 10.70 29.90
CA ASP A 335 -4.45 11.42 30.94
C ASP A 335 -5.88 10.94 31.18
N GLY A 336 -6.38 10.00 30.37
CA GLY A 336 -7.72 9.44 30.43
C GLY A 336 -8.78 10.22 29.66
N GLN A 337 -8.41 11.24 28.89
CA GLN A 337 -9.35 11.89 27.97
C GLN A 337 -9.73 10.95 26.84
N LEU A 338 -11.02 10.94 26.49
CA LEU A 338 -11.56 10.22 25.34
C LEU A 338 -11.96 11.21 24.25
N PHE A 339 -11.60 10.86 23.01
CA PHE A 339 -11.98 11.59 21.80
C PHE A 339 -12.62 10.65 20.81
N LEU A 340 -13.67 11.14 20.14
CA LEU A 340 -14.30 10.46 19.01
C LEU A 340 -13.82 11.08 17.69
N TYR A 341 -13.47 10.24 16.74
CA TYR A 341 -13.21 10.56 15.34
C TYR A 341 -14.20 9.76 14.51
N THR A 342 -15.17 10.42 13.89
CA THR A 342 -16.16 9.72 13.04
C THR A 342 -15.58 9.47 11.66
N GLY A 343 -15.90 8.31 11.10
CA GLY A 343 -15.56 7.94 9.73
C GLY A 343 -16.30 8.78 8.70
N THR A 344 -15.80 8.76 7.48
CA THR A 344 -16.44 9.39 6.33
C THR A 344 -16.57 8.39 5.19
N ALA A 345 -17.53 8.56 4.30
CA ALA A 345 -17.74 7.73 3.12
C ALA A 345 -16.48 7.63 2.20
N ASN A 346 -15.55 8.57 2.34
CA ASN A 346 -14.28 8.55 1.61
C ASN A 346 -13.18 7.77 2.36
N GLY A 347 -13.49 7.15 3.50
CA GLY A 347 -12.56 6.39 4.32
C GLY A 347 -11.53 7.24 5.08
N ASN A 348 -11.79 8.54 5.28
CA ASN A 348 -11.03 9.41 6.17
C ASN A 348 -11.75 9.55 7.51
N LEU A 349 -11.08 10.16 8.49
CA LEU A 349 -11.69 10.53 9.77
C LEU A 349 -12.00 12.03 9.82
N ASN A 350 -13.13 12.39 10.42
CA ASN A 350 -13.47 13.77 10.75
C ASN A 350 -12.61 14.26 11.93
N PRO A 351 -12.45 15.58 12.11
CA PRO A 351 -11.81 16.15 13.29
C PRO A 351 -12.46 15.65 14.58
N ARG A 352 -11.62 15.39 15.59
CA ARG A 352 -12.04 14.84 16.87
C ARG A 352 -13.03 15.74 17.63
N VAL A 353 -13.96 15.09 18.33
CA VAL A 353 -14.77 15.72 19.36
C VAL A 353 -14.46 15.10 20.73
N ALA A 354 -14.55 15.87 21.81
CA ALA A 354 -14.39 15.32 23.15
C ALA A 354 -15.59 14.41 23.45
N LEU A 355 -15.32 13.13 23.76
CA LEU A 355 -16.35 12.13 24.04
C LEU A 355 -16.83 12.21 25.49
N TRP A 356 -15.97 12.61 26.43
CA TRP A 356 -16.26 12.72 27.84
C TRP A 356 -15.68 13.99 28.44
N GLY A 357 -16.40 14.59 29.40
CA GLY A 357 -16.09 15.92 29.93
C GLY A 357 -14.93 16.00 30.93
N ASN A 358 -14.32 14.88 31.31
CA ASN A 358 -13.22 14.83 32.27
C ASN A 358 -12.29 13.63 32.03
N THR A 359 -11.30 13.44 32.89
CA THR A 359 -10.25 12.41 32.80
C THR A 359 -10.55 11.13 33.59
N SER A 360 -11.81 10.88 33.98
CA SER A 360 -12.17 9.72 34.82
C SER A 360 -11.86 8.37 34.15
N TRP A 361 -11.78 8.35 32.81
CA TRP A 361 -11.43 7.14 32.06
C TRP A 361 -9.95 6.72 32.21
N LYS A 362 -9.14 7.50 32.90
CA LYS A 362 -7.78 7.10 33.29
C LYS A 362 -7.76 5.85 34.18
N THR A 363 -8.80 5.67 35.00
CA THR A 363 -8.91 4.53 35.91
C THR A 363 -9.44 3.25 35.27
N MET A 364 -9.90 3.31 34.01
CA MET A 364 -10.36 2.13 33.28
C MET A 364 -9.18 1.25 32.91
N LYS A 365 -9.28 -0.05 33.24
CA LYS A 365 -8.25 -1.05 32.93
C LYS A 365 -8.33 -1.50 31.49
N GLN A 366 -9.54 -1.77 31.01
CA GLN A 366 -9.82 -2.15 29.62
C GLN A 366 -11.08 -1.46 29.13
N ILE A 367 -11.09 -1.08 27.85
CA ILE A 367 -12.25 -0.50 27.16
C ILE A 367 -12.37 -1.19 25.82
N VAL A 368 -13.57 -1.67 25.46
CA VAL A 368 -13.86 -2.31 24.18
C VAL A 368 -15.16 -1.79 23.60
N ARG A 369 -15.34 -1.93 22.29
CA ARG A 369 -16.62 -1.76 21.63
C ARG A 369 -17.64 -2.73 22.23
N TYR A 370 -18.87 -2.33 22.43
CA TYR A 370 -19.94 -3.22 22.90
C TYR A 370 -21.31 -2.61 22.58
N ARG A 371 -22.15 -3.35 21.87
CA ARG A 371 -23.52 -2.94 21.55
C ARG A 371 -24.44 -3.26 22.72
N ALA A 372 -24.69 -2.24 23.56
CA ALA A 372 -25.42 -2.39 24.82
C ALA A 372 -26.94 -2.28 24.66
N ASP A 373 -27.44 -1.84 23.50
CA ASP A 373 -28.86 -1.65 23.21
C ASP A 373 -29.19 -2.00 21.76
N ASN A 374 -30.48 -1.90 21.40
CA ASN A 374 -30.98 -2.20 20.06
C ASN A 374 -30.98 -0.99 19.12
N SER A 375 -30.19 0.05 19.39
CA SER A 375 -30.14 1.26 18.57
C SER A 375 -29.47 1.07 17.21
N GLY A 376 -28.78 -0.04 17.01
CA GLY A 376 -27.92 -0.30 15.84
C GLY A 376 -26.53 0.35 15.95
N ARG A 377 -26.30 1.20 16.96
CA ARG A 377 -25.02 1.87 17.20
C ARG A 377 -24.15 1.07 18.18
N ASP A 378 -22.87 1.15 17.96
CA ASP A 378 -21.91 0.65 18.93
C ASP A 378 -21.80 1.59 20.13
N GLY A 379 -21.50 1.01 21.28
CA GLY A 379 -21.18 1.70 22.52
C GLY A 379 -19.88 1.12 23.08
N LEU A 380 -19.67 1.26 24.39
CA LEU A 380 -18.47 0.79 25.07
C LEU A 380 -18.81 -0.17 26.20
N ALA A 381 -17.96 -1.16 26.44
CA ALA A 381 -17.86 -1.85 27.73
C ALA A 381 -16.49 -1.53 28.35
N ALA A 382 -16.45 -1.31 29.66
CA ALA A 382 -15.23 -0.95 30.37
C ALA A 382 -15.12 -1.67 31.72
N ILE A 383 -13.89 -2.13 32.02
CA ILE A 383 -13.51 -2.59 33.35
C ILE A 383 -13.03 -1.38 34.17
N TRP A 384 -13.73 -1.06 35.22
CA TRP A 384 -13.36 -0.01 36.16
C TRP A 384 -12.20 -0.43 37.08
N GLY A 385 -11.52 0.55 37.65
CA GLY A 385 -10.42 0.31 38.59
C GLY A 385 -10.83 -0.52 39.83
N ASP A 386 -12.13 -0.56 40.18
CA ASP A 386 -12.67 -1.37 41.26
C ASP A 386 -13.08 -2.80 40.84
N GLY A 387 -12.83 -3.18 39.58
CA GLY A 387 -13.16 -4.51 39.04
C GLY A 387 -14.59 -4.68 38.54
N SER A 388 -15.41 -3.63 38.52
CA SER A 388 -16.75 -3.68 37.90
C SER A 388 -16.67 -3.63 36.39
N LEU A 389 -17.53 -4.38 35.68
CA LEU A 389 -17.71 -4.33 34.23
C LEU A 389 -19.01 -3.58 33.90
N GLN A 390 -18.89 -2.47 33.17
CA GLN A 390 -20.03 -1.60 32.85
C GLN A 390 -20.08 -1.30 31.36
N ALA A 391 -21.30 -1.20 30.78
CA ALA A 391 -21.57 -0.76 29.44
C ALA A 391 -22.08 0.69 29.41
N TYR A 392 -21.78 1.34 28.27
CA TYR A 392 -22.17 2.72 27.94
C TYR A 392 -22.76 2.74 26.56
N THR A 393 -23.95 3.38 26.41
CA THR A 393 -24.60 3.58 25.10
C THR A 393 -24.18 4.89 24.46
N THR A 394 -24.35 5.01 23.15
CA THR A 394 -24.07 6.21 22.38
C THR A 394 -25.35 6.88 21.88
N LYS A 395 -25.25 8.18 21.57
CA LYS A 395 -26.26 8.98 20.88
C LYS A 395 -26.04 8.91 19.35
N ALA A 396 -26.96 9.49 18.58
CA ALA A 396 -26.86 9.56 17.13
C ALA A 396 -25.65 10.37 16.61
N ASP A 397 -25.05 11.21 17.44
CA ASP A 397 -23.80 11.93 17.11
C ASP A 397 -22.54 11.16 17.52
N GLY A 398 -22.69 9.91 17.98
CA GLY A 398 -21.59 9.05 18.41
C GLY A 398 -21.08 9.35 19.83
N THR A 399 -21.56 10.42 20.50
CA THR A 399 -21.14 10.75 21.86
C THR A 399 -21.84 9.85 22.88
N LEU A 400 -21.20 9.63 24.05
CA LEU A 400 -21.82 8.80 25.10
C LEU A 400 -23.08 9.42 25.65
N SER A 401 -24.12 8.59 25.89
CA SER A 401 -25.41 9.04 26.39
C SER A 401 -25.39 9.44 27.87
N GLY A 402 -24.32 9.09 28.60
CA GLY A 402 -24.26 9.22 30.07
C GLY A 402 -24.94 8.08 30.81
N THR A 403 -25.71 7.23 30.12
CA THR A 403 -26.35 6.05 30.73
C THR A 403 -25.32 4.93 30.81
N LYS A 404 -25.21 4.32 31.96
CA LYS A 404 -24.35 3.16 32.19
C LYS A 404 -25.17 2.00 32.79
N ARG A 405 -24.72 0.78 32.52
CA ARG A 405 -25.32 -0.45 32.99
C ARG A 405 -24.24 -1.40 33.47
N ASP A 406 -24.45 -2.04 34.62
CA ASP A 406 -23.60 -3.14 35.05
C ASP A 406 -23.84 -4.36 34.15
N LEU A 407 -22.78 -4.85 33.53
CA LEU A 407 -22.82 -6.06 32.70
C LEU A 407 -22.59 -7.32 33.52
N TRP A 408 -21.93 -7.19 34.65
CA TRP A 408 -21.62 -8.29 35.55
C TRP A 408 -22.03 -7.95 36.99
N HIS A 409 -22.43 -8.98 37.75
CA HIS A 409 -23.08 -8.82 39.04
C HIS A 409 -22.14 -8.47 40.21
N ASP A 410 -20.83 -8.60 40.02
CA ASP A 410 -19.83 -8.31 41.04
C ASP A 410 -18.58 -7.61 40.45
N LYS A 411 -17.52 -7.51 41.26
CA LYS A 411 -16.29 -6.80 40.88
C LYS A 411 -15.11 -7.75 40.57
N THR A 412 -15.39 -8.90 40.00
CA THR A 412 -14.36 -9.94 39.73
C THR A 412 -13.59 -9.77 38.45
N TRP A 413 -13.88 -8.74 37.65
CA TRP A 413 -13.19 -8.50 36.37
C TRP A 413 -11.79 -7.87 36.50
N ASP A 414 -11.37 -7.58 37.73
CA ASP A 414 -10.06 -6.98 38.03
C ASP A 414 -8.89 -7.76 37.48
N GLY A 415 -8.99 -9.09 37.42
CA GLY A 415 -7.96 -9.99 36.90
C GLY A 415 -7.95 -10.16 35.40
N MET A 416 -8.95 -9.68 34.64
CA MET A 416 -8.99 -9.83 33.20
C MET A 416 -7.98 -8.91 32.53
N ARG A 417 -7.23 -9.43 31.52
CA ARG A 417 -6.08 -8.72 30.94
C ARG A 417 -6.41 -8.01 29.64
N ILE A 418 -7.04 -8.70 28.69
CA ILE A 418 -7.38 -8.16 27.37
C ILE A 418 -8.82 -8.56 27.08
N LEU A 419 -9.62 -7.60 26.65
CA LEU A 419 -10.99 -7.81 26.22
C LEU A 419 -11.14 -7.61 24.72
N SER A 420 -12.13 -8.31 24.15
CA SER A 420 -12.70 -8.02 22.84
C SER A 420 -14.19 -8.31 22.86
N SER A 421 -14.91 -7.92 21.82
CA SER A 421 -16.34 -8.18 21.71
C SER A 421 -16.76 -8.53 20.28
N GLY A 422 -17.92 -9.17 20.17
CA GLY A 422 -18.55 -9.58 18.92
C GLY A 422 -19.68 -10.56 19.22
N ASP A 423 -20.52 -10.85 18.24
CA ASP A 423 -21.57 -11.87 18.35
C ASP A 423 -20.98 -13.26 18.00
N PHE A 424 -20.38 -13.94 18.99
CA PHE A 424 -19.69 -15.22 18.79
C PHE A 424 -20.64 -16.43 18.73
N ASN A 425 -21.90 -16.23 19.14
CA ASN A 425 -22.92 -17.29 19.16
C ASN A 425 -24.03 -17.08 18.12
N THR A 426 -24.00 -15.97 17.36
CA THR A 426 -24.96 -15.54 16.33
C THR A 426 -26.40 -15.41 16.86
N ASP A 427 -26.55 -14.89 18.11
CA ASP A 427 -27.86 -14.61 18.71
C ASP A 427 -28.31 -13.14 18.52
N GLY A 428 -27.52 -12.33 17.83
CA GLY A 428 -27.79 -10.92 17.54
C GLY A 428 -27.40 -9.97 18.67
N LYS A 429 -26.69 -10.44 19.71
CA LYS A 429 -26.16 -9.63 20.79
C LYS A 429 -24.65 -9.74 20.85
N ASP A 430 -24.01 -8.64 21.23
CA ASP A 430 -22.59 -8.68 21.47
C ASP A 430 -22.27 -9.52 22.71
N ASP A 431 -21.29 -10.39 22.56
CA ASP A 431 -20.64 -11.14 23.62
C ASP A 431 -19.33 -10.42 24.02
N ILE A 432 -18.78 -10.77 25.17
CA ILE A 432 -17.46 -10.33 25.59
C ILE A 432 -16.54 -11.53 25.70
N VAL A 433 -15.36 -11.41 25.14
CA VAL A 433 -14.27 -12.37 25.34
C VAL A 433 -13.16 -11.72 26.15
N ALA A 434 -12.53 -12.47 27.02
CA ALA A 434 -11.48 -11.98 27.90
C ALA A 434 -10.38 -13.02 28.09
N THR A 435 -9.12 -12.57 28.16
CA THR A 435 -8.03 -13.41 28.63
C THR A 435 -7.88 -13.27 30.14
N ASP A 436 -7.80 -14.41 30.83
CA ASP A 436 -7.52 -14.43 32.25
C ASP A 436 -6.00 -14.43 32.57
N PRO A 437 -5.59 -14.26 33.83
CA PRO A 437 -4.19 -14.27 34.24
C PRO A 437 -3.44 -15.57 33.90
N ASP A 438 -4.17 -16.68 33.82
CA ASP A 438 -3.62 -18.00 33.50
C ASP A 438 -3.47 -18.25 32.00
N GLY A 439 -3.90 -17.29 31.16
CA GLY A 439 -3.85 -17.40 29.70
C GLY A 439 -5.06 -18.12 29.09
N GLY A 440 -6.11 -18.41 29.87
CA GLY A 440 -7.36 -18.95 29.36
C GLY A 440 -8.14 -17.89 28.56
N PHE A 441 -8.88 -18.31 27.55
CA PHE A 441 -9.70 -17.43 26.71
C PHE A 441 -11.18 -17.65 26.98
N ARG A 442 -11.76 -16.73 27.73
CA ARG A 442 -13.09 -16.84 28.33
C ARG A 442 -14.14 -16.18 27.47
N LEU A 443 -15.31 -16.83 27.33
CA LEU A 443 -16.50 -16.28 26.67
C LEU A 443 -17.57 -15.92 27.68
N TYR A 444 -18.17 -14.75 27.53
CA TYR A 444 -19.32 -14.25 28.27
C TYR A 444 -20.38 -13.78 27.26
N THR A 445 -21.48 -14.55 27.15
CA THR A 445 -22.53 -14.26 26.17
C THR A 445 -23.50 -13.21 26.65
N GLY A 446 -23.86 -12.28 25.78
CA GLY A 446 -24.90 -11.29 25.99
C GLY A 446 -26.27 -11.94 26.16
N ASN A 447 -27.12 -11.39 27.05
CA ASN A 447 -28.45 -11.94 27.31
C ASN A 447 -29.55 -10.86 27.13
N THR A 448 -30.81 -11.31 27.24
CA THR A 448 -31.97 -10.43 27.09
C THR A 448 -32.15 -9.43 28.25
N GLN A 449 -31.52 -9.64 29.39
CA GLN A 449 -31.48 -8.71 30.51
C GLN A 449 -30.49 -7.57 30.30
N GLY A 450 -29.68 -7.64 29.22
CA GLY A 450 -28.62 -6.67 28.94
C GLY A 450 -27.42 -6.79 29.86
N THR A 451 -27.17 -7.99 30.37
CA THR A 451 -25.98 -8.42 31.13
C THR A 451 -25.27 -9.52 30.34
N VAL A 452 -24.10 -9.96 30.80
CA VAL A 452 -23.41 -11.10 30.21
C VAL A 452 -23.45 -12.30 31.14
N THR A 453 -23.37 -13.50 30.57
CA THR A 453 -23.40 -14.78 31.31
C THR A 453 -22.17 -15.59 30.89
N ARG A 454 -21.45 -16.17 31.86
CA ARG A 454 -20.30 -17.05 31.60
C ARG A 454 -20.73 -18.25 30.74
N ALA A 455 -20.06 -18.42 29.59
CA ALA A 455 -20.23 -19.55 28.68
C ALA A 455 -19.01 -20.49 28.74
N PRO A 456 -19.00 -21.65 28.06
CA PRO A 456 -17.79 -22.43 27.86
C PRO A 456 -16.65 -21.59 27.24
N ASP A 457 -15.39 -21.98 27.50
CA ASP A 457 -14.24 -21.27 27.02
C ASP A 457 -14.24 -21.23 25.48
N LEU A 458 -13.88 -20.08 24.91
CA LEU A 458 -13.83 -19.88 23.47
C LEU A 458 -12.69 -20.67 22.82
N TRP A 459 -11.66 -20.97 23.60
CA TRP A 459 -10.49 -21.74 23.19
C TRP A 459 -10.10 -22.79 24.25
N TYR A 460 -9.54 -23.91 23.80
CA TYR A 460 -9.35 -25.12 24.60
C TYR A 460 -8.10 -25.15 25.48
N ASP A 461 -7.15 -24.23 25.28
CA ASP A 461 -5.91 -24.19 26.06
C ASP A 461 -5.63 -22.78 26.64
N LYS A 462 -4.49 -22.64 27.30
CA LYS A 462 -4.07 -21.40 27.99
C LYS A 462 -3.00 -20.61 27.21
N SER A 463 -2.95 -20.71 25.90
CA SER A 463 -1.93 -20.05 25.06
C SER A 463 -2.13 -18.52 24.90
N TRP A 464 -3.29 -17.99 25.28
CA TRP A 464 -3.69 -16.60 25.02
C TRP A 464 -3.07 -15.56 25.96
N GLY A 465 -2.34 -15.98 26.97
CA GLY A 465 -1.64 -15.07 27.89
C GLY A 465 -0.50 -14.24 27.27
N LYS A 466 -0.07 -14.58 26.05
CA LYS A 466 1.03 -13.91 25.33
C LYS A 466 0.56 -12.86 24.31
N MET A 467 -0.75 -12.70 24.13
CA MET A 467 -1.32 -11.74 23.19
C MET A 467 -1.08 -10.30 23.66
N LEU A 468 -0.83 -9.40 22.72
CA LEU A 468 -0.71 -7.95 22.94
C LEU A 468 -2.06 -7.25 22.77
N ALA A 469 -2.86 -7.70 21.80
CA ALA A 469 -4.21 -7.17 21.54
C ALA A 469 -5.12 -8.27 20.97
N LEU A 470 -6.43 -8.09 21.17
CA LEU A 470 -7.49 -8.90 20.59
C LEU A 470 -8.48 -7.97 19.87
N LEU A 471 -8.73 -8.23 18.62
CA LEU A 471 -9.64 -7.47 17.77
C LEU A 471 -10.80 -8.38 17.36
N GLY A 472 -12.02 -7.98 17.69
CA GLY A 472 -13.23 -8.72 17.34
C GLY A 472 -13.90 -8.14 16.10
N GLY A 473 -14.51 -9.00 15.28
CA GLY A 473 -15.28 -8.61 14.11
C GLY A 473 -15.34 -9.70 13.05
N ASP A 474 -16.10 -9.48 11.99
CA ASP A 474 -16.18 -10.38 10.83
C ASP A 474 -15.10 -10.00 9.81
N PHE A 475 -13.90 -10.61 9.92
CA PHE A 475 -12.77 -10.30 9.04
C PHE A 475 -12.82 -11.00 7.69
N ASN A 476 -13.54 -12.12 7.57
CA ASN A 476 -13.62 -12.89 6.34
C ASN A 476 -14.92 -12.67 5.55
N GLY A 477 -15.89 -11.96 6.13
CA GLY A 477 -17.18 -11.65 5.51
C GLY A 477 -18.18 -12.82 5.53
N ASP A 478 -18.04 -13.77 6.48
CA ASP A 478 -18.95 -14.92 6.57
C ASP A 478 -20.17 -14.69 7.52
N GLY A 479 -20.27 -13.49 8.06
CA GLY A 479 -21.37 -13.07 8.96
C GLY A 479 -21.22 -13.54 10.39
N LYS A 480 -20.03 -14.02 10.81
CA LYS A 480 -19.75 -14.45 12.19
C LYS A 480 -18.61 -13.66 12.78
N ALA A 481 -18.64 -13.47 14.09
CA ALA A 481 -17.54 -12.79 14.76
C ALA A 481 -16.30 -13.69 14.83
N ASP A 482 -15.18 -13.14 14.38
CA ASP A 482 -13.83 -13.70 14.43
C ASP A 482 -13.00 -12.96 15.48
N ILE A 483 -11.79 -13.45 15.75
CA ILE A 483 -10.76 -12.77 16.53
C ILE A 483 -9.49 -12.66 15.70
N ALA A 484 -9.01 -11.42 15.51
CA ALA A 484 -7.63 -11.16 15.09
C ALA A 484 -6.77 -10.92 16.34
N ALA A 485 -5.79 -11.80 16.57
CA ALA A 485 -4.93 -11.76 17.74
C ALA A 485 -3.53 -11.27 17.38
N LEU A 486 -3.09 -10.16 17.99
CA LEU A 486 -1.74 -9.64 17.88
C LEU A 486 -0.84 -10.35 18.88
N TRP A 487 0.14 -11.11 18.39
CA TRP A 487 1.07 -11.86 19.20
C TRP A 487 2.26 -11.02 19.69
N GLY A 488 2.99 -11.55 20.68
CA GLY A 488 4.17 -10.87 21.22
C GLY A 488 5.30 -10.62 20.22
N ASP A 489 5.38 -11.39 19.15
CA ASP A 489 6.32 -11.23 18.04
C ASP A 489 5.82 -10.26 16.94
N ARG A 490 4.66 -9.59 17.18
CA ARG A 490 3.99 -8.68 16.26
C ARG A 490 3.31 -9.34 15.06
N SER A 491 3.23 -10.66 15.01
CA SER A 491 2.38 -11.35 14.04
C SER A 491 0.91 -11.17 14.41
N LEU A 492 0.04 -11.00 13.41
CA LEU A 492 -1.41 -10.95 13.56
C LEU A 492 -2.01 -12.21 12.94
N HIS A 493 -2.75 -12.97 13.74
CA HIS A 493 -3.37 -14.21 13.30
C HIS A 493 -4.89 -14.14 13.42
N LEU A 494 -5.58 -14.62 12.39
CA LEU A 494 -7.02 -14.78 12.40
C LEU A 494 -7.41 -16.08 13.09
N TYR A 495 -8.45 -16.00 13.91
CA TYR A 495 -9.17 -17.14 14.50
C TYR A 495 -10.62 -17.00 14.10
N THR A 496 -11.09 -17.87 13.20
CA THR A 496 -12.44 -17.77 12.63
C THR A 496 -13.49 -18.36 13.54
N GLY A 497 -14.56 -17.60 13.76
CA GLY A 497 -15.72 -18.01 14.56
C GLY A 497 -16.61 -18.98 13.81
N ASN A 498 -17.17 -19.94 14.53
CA ASN A 498 -18.15 -20.86 13.95
C ASN A 498 -19.61 -20.44 14.20
N GLY A 499 -19.85 -19.30 14.87
CA GLY A 499 -21.17 -18.82 15.27
C GLY A 499 -21.84 -19.66 16.37
N LYS A 500 -21.07 -20.50 17.10
CA LYS A 500 -21.55 -21.34 18.21
C LYS A 500 -20.67 -21.22 19.46
N GLY A 501 -19.90 -20.13 19.56
CA GLY A 501 -19.03 -19.85 20.70
C GLY A 501 -17.72 -20.63 20.70
N THR A 502 -17.19 -21.04 19.55
CA THR A 502 -15.82 -21.59 19.41
C THR A 502 -15.11 -21.02 18.20
N LEU A 503 -13.78 -21.08 18.22
CA LEU A 503 -12.91 -20.59 17.15
C LEU A 503 -12.12 -21.74 16.51
N ALA A 504 -11.72 -21.51 15.26
CA ALA A 504 -10.73 -22.31 14.55
C ALA A 504 -9.53 -21.43 14.16
N ALA A 505 -8.31 -21.98 14.19
CA ALA A 505 -7.13 -21.27 13.73
C ALA A 505 -7.22 -21.01 12.23
N GLY A 506 -7.07 -19.76 11.85
CA GLY A 506 -7.04 -19.27 10.48
C GLY A 506 -5.64 -18.87 10.02
N PRO A 507 -5.53 -18.11 8.92
CA PRO A 507 -4.25 -17.68 8.37
C PRO A 507 -3.57 -16.61 9.23
N ALA A 508 -2.26 -16.42 9.01
CA ALA A 508 -1.60 -15.18 9.38
C ALA A 508 -2.21 -14.05 8.55
N MET A 509 -2.73 -13.02 9.20
CA MET A 509 -3.40 -11.90 8.51
C MET A 509 -2.40 -10.99 7.83
N TRP A 510 -1.28 -10.73 8.50
CA TRP A 510 -0.12 -10.17 7.85
C TRP A 510 1.08 -11.10 8.00
N PRO A 511 1.88 -11.23 6.96
CA PRO A 511 3.00 -12.15 7.00
C PRO A 511 4.10 -11.62 7.90
N THR A 512 4.75 -12.53 8.63
CA THR A 512 6.08 -12.29 9.19
C THR A 512 7.04 -11.95 8.05
N ALA A 513 7.96 -11.01 8.27
CA ALA A 513 8.94 -10.61 7.26
C ALA A 513 9.68 -11.85 6.70
N PRO A 514 9.82 -11.97 5.35
CA PRO A 514 10.62 -13.02 4.75
C PRO A 514 12.10 -12.86 5.10
#